data_bb4ea7e320eaad31147fd2944fdaf871
#
_entry.id   bb4ea7e320eaad31147fd2944fdaf871
#
_cell.length_a   1.000
_cell.length_b   1.000
_cell.length_c   1.000
_cell.angle_alpha   90.00
_cell.angle_beta   90.00
_cell.angle_gamma   90.00
#
_symmetry.space_group_name_H-M   'P 1'
#
loop_
_entity.id
_entity.type
_entity.pdbx_description
1 polymer ?
#
loop_
_entity_poly.entity_id
_entity_poly.type
_entity_poly.pdbx_seq_one_letter_code
_entity_poly.pdbx_strand_id
1 'polypeptide(L)'
;MFSGMDATSPIAVAPWYWRLAVYLVRNRYRGGWRLLEITQRLGLLDKVVRIPVLGGSLDVPLHRECNEWWDESYVSSYEAPFVEALVTAAESLPRPIELIDCGADIGIFSVLVAARFPHFRRVTAFEPNAEAFPFLVSNLGRLPMTAVPKNAAVSDFPGRARLDSSPRDRTDSAKFIVPEAEGEISVERVDDLGIEDASVVLKIDVEGAEINVLRGALETLRRAPGFAVGFEAHRDVVSRTGVDPSECIRLLQSIRPVRIQVAEDRGARIDPERPFFDQVRALKVYNVVCSST
;
A
#
# COMPACT_ATOMS: atom_id res chain seq x y z
N MET A 1 16.58 16.59 11.00
CA MET A 1 16.29 18.03 10.94
C MET A 1 16.23 18.42 9.47
N PHE A 2 15.09 18.17 8.81
CA PHE A 2 14.86 18.53 7.41
C PHE A 2 13.90 19.72 7.36
N SER A 3 14.44 20.92 7.63
CA SER A 3 13.72 22.16 7.41
C SER A 3 14.07 22.66 6.01
N GLY A 4 13.10 22.71 5.11
CA GLY A 4 13.16 23.45 3.86
C GLY A 4 13.41 22.62 2.60
N MET A 5 12.57 21.60 2.33
CA MET A 5 12.36 21.24 0.94
C MET A 5 11.42 22.31 0.35
N ASP A 6 12.00 23.34 -0.24
CA ASP A 6 11.30 24.07 -1.29
C ASP A 6 10.83 23.02 -2.31
N ALA A 7 9.54 22.99 -2.59
CA ALA A 7 8.95 22.07 -3.54
C ALA A 7 9.60 22.32 -4.92
N THR A 8 10.76 21.69 -5.14
CA THR A 8 11.43 21.75 -6.44
C THR A 8 10.45 21.15 -7.44
N SER A 9 10.10 21.91 -8.45
CA SER A 9 9.20 21.46 -9.51
C SER A 9 9.67 20.09 -10.00
N PRO A 10 8.78 19.09 -10.10
CA PRO A 10 9.17 17.76 -10.51
C PRO A 10 9.85 17.76 -11.88
N ILE A 11 10.95 17.03 -12.01
CA ILE A 11 11.65 16.86 -13.29
C ILE A 11 11.01 15.73 -14.09
N ALA A 12 10.94 15.90 -15.42
CA ALA A 12 10.30 14.90 -16.28
C ALA A 12 11.16 13.64 -16.52
N VAL A 13 12.49 13.74 -16.31
CA VAL A 13 13.42 12.63 -16.57
C VAL A 13 14.38 12.49 -15.40
N ALA A 14 14.48 11.29 -14.88
CA ALA A 14 15.45 10.98 -13.83
C ALA A 14 16.90 11.25 -14.29
N PRO A 15 17.77 11.79 -13.43
CA PRO A 15 19.16 12.09 -13.77
C PRO A 15 19.91 10.86 -14.27
N TRP A 16 20.85 11.05 -15.20
CA TRP A 16 21.60 9.94 -15.81
C TRP A 16 22.38 9.11 -14.77
N TYR A 17 22.95 9.76 -13.75
CA TYR A 17 23.69 9.08 -12.68
C TYR A 17 22.79 8.18 -11.83
N TRP A 18 21.55 8.59 -11.55
CA TRP A 18 20.54 7.77 -10.88
C TRP A 18 20.16 6.56 -11.76
N ARG A 19 19.89 6.82 -13.05
CA ARG A 19 19.58 5.75 -14.02
C ARG A 19 20.70 4.72 -14.14
N LEU A 20 21.97 5.20 -14.14
CA LEU A 20 23.14 4.31 -14.14
C LEU A 20 23.21 3.48 -12.86
N ALA A 21 23.02 4.11 -11.69
CA ALA A 21 23.04 3.41 -10.40
C ALA A 21 21.95 2.33 -10.33
N VAL A 22 20.70 2.66 -10.72
CA VAL A 22 19.58 1.71 -10.81
C VAL A 22 19.90 0.56 -11.77
N TYR A 23 20.45 0.86 -12.95
CA TYR A 23 20.88 -0.16 -13.91
C TYR A 23 21.90 -1.13 -13.30
N LEU A 24 22.90 -0.61 -12.60
CA LEU A 24 23.93 -1.42 -11.96
C LEU A 24 23.34 -2.30 -10.83
N VAL A 25 22.43 -1.75 -10.00
CA VAL A 25 21.76 -2.49 -8.93
C VAL A 25 20.90 -3.62 -9.51
N ARG A 26 20.05 -3.31 -10.48
CA ARG A 26 19.15 -4.29 -11.12
C ARG A 26 19.89 -5.46 -11.78
N ASN A 27 21.01 -5.15 -12.42
CA ASN A 27 21.83 -6.17 -13.07
C ASN A 27 22.86 -6.80 -12.13
N ARG A 28 22.77 -6.54 -10.81
CA ARG A 28 23.66 -7.10 -9.77
C ARG A 28 25.14 -6.80 -10.00
N TYR A 29 25.49 -5.70 -10.68
CA TYR A 29 26.86 -5.27 -10.83
C TYR A 29 27.43 -4.73 -9.51
N ARG A 30 28.71 -5.08 -9.25
CA ARG A 30 29.41 -4.59 -8.06
C ARG A 30 29.55 -3.08 -8.10
N GLY A 31 29.13 -2.42 -7.01
CA GLY A 31 29.25 -0.96 -6.86
C GLY A 31 28.00 -0.14 -7.13
N GLY A 32 26.91 -0.74 -7.64
CA GLY A 32 25.66 -0.03 -7.87
C GLY A 32 25.11 0.63 -6.60
N TRP A 33 25.06 -0.12 -5.50
CA TRP A 33 24.63 0.40 -4.18
C TRP A 33 25.56 1.50 -3.65
N ARG A 34 26.88 1.37 -3.85
CA ARG A 34 27.84 2.43 -3.47
C ARG A 34 27.63 3.71 -4.27
N LEU A 35 27.29 3.60 -5.53
CA LEU A 35 26.99 4.77 -6.36
C LEU A 35 25.72 5.47 -5.87
N LEU A 36 24.65 4.74 -5.55
CA LEU A 36 23.44 5.32 -4.94
C LEU A 36 23.78 6.02 -3.62
N GLU A 37 24.51 5.35 -2.74
CA GLU A 37 24.90 5.91 -1.44
C GLU A 37 25.73 7.21 -1.59
N ILE A 38 26.68 7.24 -2.52
CA ILE A 38 27.49 8.43 -2.78
C ILE A 38 26.62 9.56 -3.32
N THR A 39 25.75 9.29 -4.29
CA THR A 39 24.86 10.30 -4.88
C THR A 39 23.88 10.86 -3.85
N GLN A 40 23.38 10.01 -2.94
CA GLN A 40 22.53 10.43 -1.83
C GLN A 40 23.29 11.34 -0.85
N ARG A 41 24.48 10.94 -0.40
CA ARG A 41 25.34 11.75 0.49
C ARG A 41 25.73 13.11 -0.08
N LEU A 42 25.78 13.23 -1.40
CA LEU A 42 26.07 14.49 -2.09
C LEU A 42 24.80 15.35 -2.34
N GLY A 43 23.62 14.92 -1.84
CA GLY A 43 22.35 15.63 -2.07
C GLY A 43 21.88 15.61 -3.53
N LEU A 44 22.47 14.76 -4.37
CA LEU A 44 22.12 14.69 -5.80
C LEU A 44 20.80 14.00 -6.05
N LEU A 45 20.27 13.28 -5.05
CA LEU A 45 18.98 12.58 -5.09
C LEU A 45 17.84 13.39 -4.44
N ASP A 46 18.09 14.62 -3.96
CA ASP A 46 17.05 15.52 -3.43
C ASP A 46 16.24 16.11 -4.59
N LYS A 47 15.59 15.24 -5.33
CA LYS A 47 14.80 15.55 -6.52
C LYS A 47 13.53 14.71 -6.54
N VAL A 48 12.50 15.27 -7.16
CA VAL A 48 11.25 14.59 -7.46
C VAL A 48 11.17 14.35 -8.97
N VAL A 49 10.86 13.13 -9.37
CA VAL A 49 10.65 12.78 -10.78
C VAL A 49 9.16 12.55 -11.00
N ARG A 50 8.61 13.17 -12.02
CA ARG A 50 7.25 12.92 -12.47
C ARG A 50 7.23 11.80 -13.49
N ILE A 51 6.66 10.67 -13.12
CA ILE A 51 6.56 9.48 -13.95
C ILE A 51 5.15 9.41 -14.54
N PRO A 52 5.01 9.33 -15.88
CA PRO A 52 3.71 9.11 -16.48
C PRO A 52 3.17 7.73 -16.10
N VAL A 53 1.90 7.66 -15.77
CA VAL A 53 1.17 6.42 -15.47
C VAL A 53 -0.17 6.42 -16.20
N LEU A 54 -0.81 5.27 -16.30
CA LEU A 54 -2.14 5.19 -16.88
C LEU A 54 -3.09 6.19 -16.18
N GLY A 55 -3.68 7.07 -16.97
CA GLY A 55 -4.63 8.07 -16.46
C GLY A 55 -4.04 9.30 -15.79
N GLY A 56 -2.70 9.47 -15.74
CA GLY A 56 -2.11 10.64 -15.11
C GLY A 56 -0.59 10.60 -14.94
N SER A 57 -0.11 11.01 -13.79
CA SER A 57 1.30 11.00 -13.44
C SER A 57 1.50 10.79 -11.94
N LEU A 58 2.66 10.27 -11.58
CA LEU A 58 3.10 10.03 -10.20
C LEU A 58 4.38 10.81 -9.90
N ASP A 59 4.41 11.55 -8.81
CA ASP A 59 5.60 12.22 -8.31
C ASP A 59 6.33 11.26 -7.36
N VAL A 60 7.59 10.95 -7.69
CA VAL A 60 8.42 9.99 -6.98
C VAL A 60 9.69 10.69 -6.48
N PRO A 61 9.92 10.76 -5.17
CA PRO A 61 11.16 11.30 -4.61
C PRO A 61 12.32 10.33 -4.80
N LEU A 62 13.46 10.80 -5.31
CA LEU A 62 14.62 9.94 -5.59
C LEU A 62 15.47 9.62 -4.36
N HIS A 63 15.34 10.38 -3.27
CA HIS A 63 16.15 10.20 -2.05
C HIS A 63 15.71 9.05 -1.16
N ARG A 64 14.53 8.44 -1.41
CA ARG A 64 14.02 7.32 -0.61
C ARG A 64 14.75 6.02 -0.97
N GLU A 65 15.05 5.21 0.02
CA GLU A 65 15.81 3.95 -0.14
C GLU A 65 15.17 2.94 -1.09
N CYS A 66 13.83 2.96 -1.21
CA CYS A 66 13.11 2.06 -2.12
C CYS A 66 13.01 2.56 -3.56
N ASN A 67 13.47 3.79 -3.86
CA ASN A 67 13.23 4.42 -5.15
C ASN A 67 14.18 3.99 -6.27
N GLU A 68 15.20 3.21 -5.99
CA GLU A 68 16.09 2.65 -7.03
C GLU A 68 15.36 1.77 -8.04
N TRP A 69 14.17 1.33 -7.71
CA TRP A 69 13.32 0.50 -8.56
C TRP A 69 12.25 1.28 -9.33
N TRP A 70 12.06 2.56 -9.01
CA TRP A 70 11.00 3.39 -9.55
C TRP A 70 11.39 4.00 -10.91
N ASP A 71 11.06 3.33 -11.98
CA ASP A 71 11.02 3.88 -13.32
C ASP A 71 9.64 3.60 -13.96
N GLU A 72 9.38 4.16 -15.14
CA GLU A 72 8.09 4.03 -15.81
C GLU A 72 7.64 2.56 -15.96
N SER A 73 8.56 1.66 -16.29
CA SER A 73 8.24 0.24 -16.47
C SER A 73 7.90 -0.44 -15.15
N TYR A 74 8.62 -0.10 -14.09
CA TYR A 74 8.35 -0.62 -12.75
C TYR A 74 7.01 -0.11 -12.23
N VAL A 75 6.76 1.20 -12.29
CA VAL A 75 5.52 1.83 -11.86
C VAL A 75 4.32 1.23 -12.60
N SER A 76 4.43 1.05 -13.92
CA SER A 76 3.34 0.49 -14.73
C SER A 76 3.01 -0.97 -14.40
N SER A 77 3.98 -1.72 -13.88
CA SER A 77 3.84 -3.12 -13.47
C SER A 77 3.74 -3.32 -11.96
N TYR A 78 3.75 -2.25 -11.18
CA TYR A 78 3.71 -2.31 -9.73
C TYR A 78 2.50 -3.10 -9.25
N GLU A 79 2.75 -4.19 -8.55
CA GLU A 79 1.72 -5.10 -8.03
C GLU A 79 0.58 -5.42 -9.03
N ALA A 80 0.91 -5.50 -10.31
CA ALA A 80 -0.09 -5.64 -11.37
C ALA A 80 -1.10 -6.78 -11.13
N PRO A 81 -0.72 -7.99 -10.66
CA PRO A 81 -1.68 -9.04 -10.34
C PRO A 81 -2.66 -8.63 -9.23
N PHE A 82 -2.19 -7.91 -8.21
CA PHE A 82 -3.02 -7.45 -7.09
C PHE A 82 -3.97 -6.33 -7.51
N VAL A 83 -3.46 -5.33 -8.22
CA VAL A 83 -4.28 -4.26 -8.80
C VAL A 83 -5.39 -4.84 -9.68
N GLU A 84 -5.06 -5.79 -10.57
CA GLU A 84 -6.03 -6.43 -11.47
C GLU A 84 -7.09 -7.22 -10.69
N ALA A 85 -6.68 -8.00 -9.68
CA ALA A 85 -7.60 -8.78 -8.86
C ALA A 85 -8.58 -7.88 -8.10
N LEU A 86 -8.08 -6.78 -7.52
CA LEU A 86 -8.90 -5.85 -6.76
C LEU A 86 -9.86 -5.04 -7.65
N VAL A 87 -9.39 -4.61 -8.82
CA VAL A 87 -10.25 -3.95 -9.83
C VAL A 87 -11.36 -4.89 -10.31
N THR A 88 -11.02 -6.14 -10.64
CA THR A 88 -12.01 -7.14 -11.07
C THR A 88 -13.05 -7.39 -9.97
N ALA A 89 -12.64 -7.44 -8.71
CA ALA A 89 -13.56 -7.56 -7.59
C ALA A 89 -14.46 -6.32 -7.47
N ALA A 90 -13.90 -5.10 -7.60
CA ALA A 90 -14.64 -3.84 -7.54
C ALA A 90 -15.71 -3.74 -8.63
N GLU A 91 -15.44 -4.24 -9.85
CA GLU A 91 -16.40 -4.23 -10.97
C GLU A 91 -17.70 -4.99 -10.65
N SER A 92 -17.61 -5.97 -9.75
CA SER A 92 -18.74 -6.82 -9.35
C SER A 92 -19.58 -6.23 -8.22
N LEU A 93 -19.09 -5.17 -7.55
CA LEU A 93 -19.74 -4.59 -6.38
C LEU A 93 -20.90 -3.64 -6.75
N PRO A 94 -21.96 -3.59 -5.92
CA PRO A 94 -22.98 -2.54 -6.03
C PRO A 94 -22.38 -1.14 -5.91
N ARG A 95 -22.85 -0.21 -6.72
CA ARG A 95 -22.42 1.20 -6.67
C ARG A 95 -23.34 2.02 -5.76
N PRO A 96 -22.86 3.11 -5.15
CA PRO A 96 -21.50 3.67 -5.28
C PRO A 96 -20.44 2.85 -4.53
N ILE A 97 -19.16 3.05 -4.89
CA ILE A 97 -18.02 2.32 -4.32
C ILE A 97 -16.99 3.32 -3.78
N GLU A 98 -16.43 3.07 -2.61
CA GLU A 98 -15.32 3.81 -2.04
C GLU A 98 -14.06 2.92 -1.95
N LEU A 99 -12.91 3.51 -2.27
CA LEU A 99 -11.60 2.88 -2.08
C LEU A 99 -10.99 3.40 -0.78
N ILE A 100 -10.52 2.47 0.06
CA ILE A 100 -9.72 2.75 1.24
C ILE A 100 -8.38 2.05 1.06
N ASP A 101 -7.29 2.80 1.13
CA ASP A 101 -5.92 2.32 1.01
C ASP A 101 -5.20 2.53 2.33
N CYS A 102 -4.94 1.47 3.07
CA CYS A 102 -4.23 1.48 4.35
C CYS A 102 -2.77 1.09 4.12
N GLY A 103 -1.83 2.01 4.42
CA GLY A 103 -0.43 1.91 4.04
C GLY A 103 -0.22 2.33 2.59
N ALA A 104 -0.61 3.55 2.25
CA ALA A 104 -0.63 4.02 0.88
C ALA A 104 0.74 4.49 0.36
N ASP A 105 1.72 4.67 1.24
CA ASP A 105 3.03 5.22 0.91
C ASP A 105 2.89 6.52 0.10
N ILE A 106 3.51 6.63 -1.06
CA ILE A 106 3.37 7.79 -1.96
C ILE A 106 2.11 7.73 -2.85
N GLY A 107 1.24 6.74 -2.66
CA GLY A 107 -0.05 6.62 -3.35
C GLY A 107 -0.02 5.91 -4.69
N ILE A 108 1.02 5.14 -5.00
CA ILE A 108 1.14 4.46 -6.29
C ILE A 108 -0.01 3.47 -6.52
N PHE A 109 -0.32 2.63 -5.51
CA PHE A 109 -1.39 1.65 -5.61
C PHE A 109 -2.74 2.33 -5.84
N SER A 110 -3.08 3.33 -5.01
CA SER A 110 -4.29 4.13 -5.15
C SER A 110 -4.45 4.73 -6.55
N VAL A 111 -3.38 5.33 -7.09
CA VAL A 111 -3.38 5.95 -8.43
C VAL A 111 -3.61 4.89 -9.51
N LEU A 112 -2.93 3.75 -9.44
CA LEU A 112 -3.08 2.68 -10.43
C LEU A 112 -4.45 2.03 -10.42
N VAL A 113 -5.02 1.79 -9.23
CA VAL A 113 -6.38 1.24 -9.09
C VAL A 113 -7.42 2.24 -9.58
N ALA A 114 -7.32 3.51 -9.18
CA ALA A 114 -8.23 4.56 -9.61
C ALA A 114 -8.18 4.83 -11.12
N ALA A 115 -7.00 4.71 -11.74
CA ALA A 115 -6.86 4.85 -13.18
C ALA A 115 -7.52 3.69 -13.97
N ARG A 116 -7.50 2.46 -13.43
CA ARG A 116 -8.14 1.30 -14.05
C ARG A 116 -9.64 1.22 -13.76
N PHE A 117 -10.07 1.78 -12.64
CA PHE A 117 -11.47 1.82 -12.23
C PHE A 117 -11.86 3.25 -11.79
N PRO A 118 -12.18 4.16 -12.74
CA PRO A 118 -12.46 5.58 -12.45
C PRO A 118 -13.85 5.83 -11.84
N HIS A 119 -14.52 4.81 -11.35
CA HIS A 119 -15.88 4.88 -10.82
C HIS A 119 -15.96 4.90 -9.30
N PHE A 120 -14.84 5.07 -8.62
CA PHE A 120 -14.87 5.30 -7.18
C PHE A 120 -15.51 6.65 -6.86
N ARG A 121 -16.44 6.66 -5.90
CA ARG A 121 -17.02 7.88 -5.35
C ARG A 121 -15.96 8.70 -4.60
N ARG A 122 -15.11 8.00 -3.87
CA ARG A 122 -14.05 8.55 -3.03
C ARG A 122 -12.87 7.58 -2.93
N VAL A 123 -11.69 8.14 -2.79
CA VAL A 123 -10.47 7.42 -2.42
C VAL A 123 -9.98 7.99 -1.09
N THR A 124 -9.96 7.20 -0.03
CA THR A 124 -9.36 7.58 1.26
C THR A 124 -8.08 6.77 1.43
N ALA A 125 -6.96 7.44 1.64
CA ALA A 125 -5.66 6.78 1.74
C ALA A 125 -4.91 7.21 2.98
N PHE A 126 -4.42 6.24 3.73
CA PHE A 126 -3.73 6.42 5.00
C PHE A 126 -2.24 6.12 4.85
N GLU A 127 -1.42 7.05 5.31
CA GLU A 127 0.03 6.90 5.37
C GLU A 127 0.57 7.59 6.63
N PRO A 128 1.10 6.83 7.59
CA PRO A 128 1.64 7.38 8.82
C PRO A 128 3.02 8.03 8.66
N ASN A 129 3.82 7.64 7.65
CA ASN A 129 5.15 8.18 7.44
C ASN A 129 5.09 9.62 6.93
N ALA A 130 5.51 10.58 7.76
CA ALA A 130 5.52 12.00 7.45
C ALA A 130 6.41 12.36 6.23
N GLU A 131 7.38 11.52 5.85
CA GLU A 131 8.21 11.74 4.67
C GLU A 131 7.51 11.31 3.37
N ALA A 132 6.66 10.28 3.42
CA ALA A 132 5.87 9.80 2.29
C ALA A 132 4.59 10.63 2.07
N PHE A 133 3.96 11.06 3.15
CA PHE A 133 2.66 11.71 3.13
C PHE A 133 2.53 12.93 2.19
N PRO A 134 3.50 13.87 2.09
CA PRO A 134 3.41 14.97 1.13
C PRO A 134 3.31 14.51 -0.32
N PHE A 135 3.96 13.39 -0.68
CA PHE A 135 3.87 12.80 -2.03
C PHE A 135 2.52 12.13 -2.25
N LEU A 136 1.98 11.44 -1.22
CA LEU A 136 0.61 10.92 -1.24
C LEU A 136 -0.40 12.04 -1.53
N VAL A 137 -0.31 13.16 -0.82
CA VAL A 137 -1.18 14.35 -1.05
C VAL A 137 -1.06 14.85 -2.49
N SER A 138 0.18 15.02 -2.98
CA SER A 138 0.44 15.49 -4.35
C SER A 138 -0.10 14.52 -5.40
N ASN A 139 0.12 13.24 -5.22
CA ASN A 139 -0.28 12.20 -6.18
C ASN A 139 -1.79 12.01 -6.24
N LEU A 140 -2.44 11.92 -5.09
CA LEU A 140 -3.90 11.79 -5.00
C LEU A 140 -4.64 13.05 -5.43
N GLY A 141 -4.06 14.23 -5.22
CA GLY A 141 -4.63 15.50 -5.64
C GLY A 141 -4.84 15.65 -7.16
N ARG A 142 -4.28 14.74 -7.96
CA ARG A 142 -4.45 14.69 -9.42
C ARG A 142 -5.50 13.69 -9.89
N LEU A 143 -6.10 12.93 -8.97
CA LEU A 143 -7.17 12.00 -9.31
C LEU A 143 -8.45 12.75 -9.69
N PRO A 144 -9.24 12.24 -10.64
CA PRO A 144 -10.47 12.90 -11.11
C PRO A 144 -11.66 12.78 -10.13
N MET A 145 -11.51 11.96 -9.07
CA MET A 145 -12.53 11.78 -8.03
C MET A 145 -12.12 12.44 -6.72
N THR A 146 -13.03 12.50 -5.76
CA THR A 146 -12.70 12.97 -4.40
C THR A 146 -11.63 12.08 -3.77
N ALA A 147 -10.50 12.67 -3.40
CA ALA A 147 -9.41 11.99 -2.73
C ALA A 147 -9.14 12.62 -1.36
N VAL A 148 -8.99 11.80 -0.33
CA VAL A 148 -8.79 12.20 1.06
C VAL A 148 -7.54 11.50 1.61
N PRO A 149 -6.37 12.11 1.45
CA PRO A 149 -5.15 11.61 2.10
C PRO A 149 -5.20 11.91 3.60
N LYS A 150 -4.78 10.96 4.44
CA LYS A 150 -4.73 11.04 5.89
C LYS A 150 -3.34 10.66 6.41
N ASN A 151 -2.69 11.57 7.14
CA ASN A 151 -1.43 11.27 7.81
C ASN A 151 -1.72 10.56 9.14
N ALA A 152 -2.09 9.31 9.05
CA ALA A 152 -2.44 8.46 10.17
C ALA A 152 -2.19 6.99 9.83
N ALA A 153 -1.99 6.19 10.85
CA ALA A 153 -2.05 4.74 10.76
C ALA A 153 -3.49 4.25 10.93
N VAL A 154 -3.75 3.00 10.54
CA VAL A 154 -5.05 2.36 10.71
C VAL A 154 -4.91 1.12 11.59
N SER A 155 -5.83 0.95 12.55
CA SER A 155 -5.86 -0.22 13.46
C SER A 155 -7.28 -0.47 13.97
N ASP A 156 -7.42 -1.33 14.98
CA ASP A 156 -8.69 -1.62 15.68
C ASP A 156 -8.98 -0.67 16.86
N PHE A 157 -8.12 0.29 17.10
CA PHE A 157 -8.28 1.29 18.15
C PHE A 157 -7.98 2.69 17.62
N PRO A 158 -8.67 3.73 18.08
CA PRO A 158 -8.28 5.11 17.86
C PRO A 158 -7.26 5.52 18.95
N GLY A 159 -6.27 6.32 18.58
CA GLY A 159 -5.27 6.77 19.56
C GLY A 159 -3.99 7.26 18.94
N ARG A 160 -2.87 6.91 19.56
CA ARG A 160 -1.54 7.30 19.11
C ARG A 160 -0.58 6.11 19.10
N ALA A 161 0.42 6.21 18.24
CA ALA A 161 1.47 5.21 18.08
C ALA A 161 2.80 5.88 17.72
N ARG A 162 3.89 5.13 17.77
CA ARG A 162 5.14 5.46 17.11
C ARG A 162 5.38 4.52 15.92
N LEU A 163 6.13 4.99 14.93
CA LEU A 163 6.66 4.13 13.89
C LEU A 163 7.92 3.43 14.37
N ASP A 164 8.00 2.14 14.09
CA ASP A 164 9.19 1.33 14.33
C ASP A 164 9.56 0.60 13.03
N SER A 165 10.79 0.11 12.94
CA SER A 165 11.29 -0.64 11.79
C SER A 165 12.00 -1.90 12.25
N SER A 166 11.91 -2.96 11.45
CA SER A 166 12.69 -4.16 11.72
C SER A 166 14.18 -3.87 11.54
N PRO A 167 15.07 -4.27 12.48
CA PRO A 167 16.52 -4.09 12.35
C PRO A 167 17.12 -4.75 11.10
N ARG A 168 16.38 -5.67 10.47
CA ARG A 168 16.80 -6.39 9.26
C ARG A 168 16.29 -5.74 7.98
N ASP A 169 15.36 -4.81 8.09
CA ASP A 169 14.73 -4.15 6.96
C ASP A 169 15.24 -2.74 6.84
N ARG A 170 15.89 -2.44 5.73
CA ARG A 170 16.49 -1.12 5.46
C ARG A 170 15.60 -0.27 4.55
N THR A 171 14.45 -0.82 4.13
CA THR A 171 13.53 -0.09 3.25
C THR A 171 12.67 0.86 4.07
N ASP A 172 12.43 2.02 3.52
CA ASP A 172 11.61 3.06 4.13
C ASP A 172 10.12 2.67 4.23
N SER A 173 9.72 1.69 3.42
CA SER A 173 8.36 1.15 3.36
C SER A 173 8.04 0.10 4.43
N ALA A 174 9.04 -0.58 5.00
CA ALA A 174 8.84 -1.67 5.96
C ALA A 174 8.72 -1.17 7.41
N LYS A 175 7.90 -0.14 7.64
CA LYS A 175 7.64 0.43 8.97
C LYS A 175 6.30 -0.06 9.50
N PHE A 176 6.25 -0.40 10.77
CA PHE A 176 5.03 -0.81 11.47
C PHE A 176 4.78 0.06 12.70
N ILE A 177 3.54 0.12 13.15
CA ILE A 177 3.16 0.92 14.31
C ILE A 177 3.31 0.12 15.61
N VAL A 178 3.75 0.81 16.66
CA VAL A 178 3.72 0.34 18.05
C VAL A 178 2.85 1.28 18.86
N PRO A 179 1.75 0.80 19.47
CA PRO A 179 0.88 1.65 20.29
C PRO A 179 1.67 2.35 21.39
N GLU A 180 1.52 3.67 21.50
CA GLU A 180 2.22 4.49 22.48
C GLU A 180 1.41 5.77 22.75
N ALA A 181 1.05 6.03 24.02
CA ALA A 181 0.18 7.15 24.39
C ALA A 181 0.72 8.52 23.94
N GLU A 182 2.05 8.70 24.04
CA GLU A 182 2.74 9.93 23.62
C GLU A 182 3.36 9.80 22.21
N GLY A 183 2.98 8.77 21.47
CA GLY A 183 3.45 8.56 20.09
C GLY A 183 3.07 9.73 19.18
N GLU A 184 3.88 9.96 18.16
CA GLU A 184 3.68 11.07 17.21
C GLU A 184 2.66 10.76 16.12
N ILE A 185 2.36 9.47 15.89
CA ILE A 185 1.46 9.01 14.82
C ILE A 185 0.02 8.93 15.35
N SER A 186 -0.92 9.56 14.65
CA SER A 186 -2.34 9.34 14.87
C SER A 186 -2.76 7.97 14.39
N VAL A 187 -3.62 7.29 15.14
CA VAL A 187 -4.23 6.00 14.76
C VAL A 187 -5.73 6.18 14.64
N GLU A 188 -6.29 5.74 13.52
CA GLU A 188 -7.72 5.80 13.22
C GLU A 188 -8.27 4.40 12.94
N ARG A 189 -9.59 4.25 12.99
CA ARG A 189 -10.28 3.04 12.52
C ARG A 189 -11.00 3.34 11.21
N VAL A 190 -11.11 2.34 10.35
CA VAL A 190 -11.96 2.44 9.15
C VAL A 190 -13.42 2.69 9.54
N ASP A 191 -13.88 2.12 10.65
CA ASP A 191 -15.25 2.27 11.14
C ASP A 191 -15.60 3.73 11.52
N ASP A 192 -14.59 4.56 11.81
CA ASP A 192 -14.78 5.98 12.16
C ASP A 192 -14.88 6.89 10.91
N LEU A 193 -14.73 6.35 9.69
CA LEU A 193 -14.85 7.12 8.44
C LEU A 193 -16.31 7.52 8.10
N GLY A 194 -17.30 6.91 8.75
CA GLY A 194 -18.71 7.22 8.52
C GLY A 194 -19.16 6.89 7.09
N ILE A 195 -18.70 5.77 6.53
CA ILE A 195 -19.09 5.35 5.18
C ILE A 195 -20.52 4.82 5.23
N GLU A 196 -21.39 5.45 4.45
CA GLU A 196 -22.80 5.11 4.34
C GLU A 196 -23.16 4.86 2.87
N ASP A 197 -24.08 3.91 2.65
CA ASP A 197 -24.66 3.60 1.34
C ASP A 197 -23.65 3.42 0.21
N ALA A 198 -22.49 2.79 0.52
CA ALA A 198 -21.47 2.48 -0.47
C ALA A 198 -20.85 1.10 -0.22
N SER A 199 -20.55 0.41 -1.30
CA SER A 199 -19.65 -0.74 -1.27
C SER A 199 -18.22 -0.28 -0.98
N VAL A 200 -17.42 -1.15 -0.38
CA VAL A 200 -16.07 -0.82 0.08
C VAL A 200 -15.05 -1.69 -0.62
N VAL A 201 -14.07 -1.05 -1.23
CA VAL A 201 -12.80 -1.69 -1.64
C VAL A 201 -11.75 -1.26 -0.62
N LEU A 202 -11.18 -2.23 0.11
CA LEU A 202 -10.20 -1.99 1.16
C LEU A 202 -8.89 -2.69 0.81
N LYS A 203 -7.82 -1.92 0.61
CA LYS A 203 -6.45 -2.45 0.53
C LYS A 203 -5.78 -2.30 1.88
N ILE A 204 -5.10 -3.35 2.34
CA ILE A 204 -4.38 -3.39 3.60
C ILE A 204 -2.96 -3.87 3.36
N ASP A 205 -2.02 -2.99 3.63
CA ASP A 205 -0.59 -3.24 3.54
C ASP A 205 0.09 -2.41 4.63
N VAL A 206 0.11 -2.96 5.83
CA VAL A 206 0.49 -2.26 7.07
C VAL A 206 1.56 -3.02 7.86
N GLU A 207 2.30 -3.88 7.16
CA GLU A 207 3.49 -4.55 7.66
C GLU A 207 3.27 -5.40 8.92
N GLY A 208 2.14 -6.16 8.93
CA GLY A 208 1.86 -7.19 9.93
C GLY A 208 0.76 -6.87 10.93
N ALA A 209 0.00 -5.79 10.71
CA ALA A 209 -1.17 -5.43 11.50
C ALA A 209 -2.49 -5.57 10.71
N GLU A 210 -2.49 -6.37 9.61
CA GLU A 210 -3.62 -6.51 8.69
C GLU A 210 -4.89 -6.95 9.42
N ILE A 211 -4.77 -7.90 10.35
CA ILE A 211 -5.90 -8.38 11.15
C ILE A 211 -6.50 -7.28 12.06
N ASN A 212 -5.66 -6.37 12.56
CA ASN A 212 -6.13 -5.26 13.40
C ASN A 212 -6.86 -4.21 12.55
N VAL A 213 -6.34 -3.90 11.37
CA VAL A 213 -7.06 -3.04 10.41
C VAL A 213 -8.43 -3.62 10.09
N LEU A 214 -8.52 -4.93 9.81
CA LEU A 214 -9.78 -5.61 9.55
C LEU A 214 -10.73 -5.54 10.75
N ARG A 215 -10.25 -5.71 11.98
CA ARG A 215 -11.07 -5.56 13.18
C ARG A 215 -11.62 -4.14 13.31
N GLY A 216 -10.82 -3.13 12.96
CA GLY A 216 -11.25 -1.72 12.94
C GLY A 216 -12.12 -1.34 11.74
N ALA A 217 -12.43 -2.29 10.85
CA ALA A 217 -13.27 -2.09 9.67
C ALA A 217 -14.58 -2.92 9.71
N LEU A 218 -14.78 -3.74 10.74
CA LEU A 218 -15.84 -4.74 10.77
C LEU A 218 -17.23 -4.15 10.60
N GLU A 219 -17.54 -3.05 11.28
CA GLU A 219 -18.87 -2.45 11.21
C GLU A 219 -19.13 -1.82 9.84
N THR A 220 -18.10 -1.22 9.26
CA THR A 220 -18.17 -0.67 7.90
C THR A 220 -18.42 -1.79 6.88
N LEU A 221 -17.67 -2.88 6.96
CA LEU A 221 -17.82 -4.02 6.04
C LEU A 221 -19.16 -4.75 6.21
N ARG A 222 -19.69 -4.83 7.44
CA ARG A 222 -21.02 -5.43 7.72
C ARG A 222 -22.15 -4.61 7.10
N ARG A 223 -22.08 -3.28 7.19
CA ARG A 223 -23.10 -2.36 6.67
C ARG A 223 -23.01 -2.15 5.16
N ALA A 224 -21.82 -2.33 4.57
CA ALA A 224 -21.61 -2.13 3.14
C ALA A 224 -22.50 -3.06 2.29
N PRO A 225 -23.13 -2.58 1.20
CA PRO A 225 -23.87 -3.43 0.26
C PRO A 225 -23.02 -4.57 -0.32
N GLY A 226 -21.73 -4.33 -0.50
CA GLY A 226 -20.73 -5.31 -0.89
C GLY A 226 -19.33 -4.84 -0.51
N PHE A 227 -18.37 -5.75 -0.47
CA PHE A 227 -16.98 -5.39 -0.23
C PHE A 227 -15.99 -6.25 -1.02
N ALA A 228 -14.83 -5.68 -1.29
CA ALA A 228 -13.63 -6.39 -1.70
C ALA A 228 -12.46 -5.94 -0.82
N VAL A 229 -11.83 -6.89 -0.14
CA VAL A 229 -10.69 -6.63 0.73
C VAL A 229 -9.47 -7.32 0.15
N GLY A 230 -8.43 -6.53 -0.11
CA GLY A 230 -7.12 -7.01 -0.51
C GLY A 230 -6.10 -6.79 0.59
N PHE A 231 -5.29 -7.81 0.91
CA PHE A 231 -4.25 -7.68 1.92
C PHE A 231 -3.00 -8.48 1.55
N GLU A 232 -1.84 -8.00 2.04
CA GLU A 232 -0.57 -8.67 1.88
C GLU A 232 -0.45 -9.85 2.87
N ALA A 233 0.00 -11.00 2.37
CA ALA A 233 0.39 -12.17 3.13
C ALA A 233 1.90 -12.36 3.00
N HIS A 234 2.67 -11.99 4.03
CA HIS A 234 4.13 -12.03 4.03
C HIS A 234 4.65 -13.07 5.02
N ARG A 235 5.48 -14.03 4.54
CA ARG A 235 5.99 -15.15 5.35
C ARG A 235 6.85 -14.68 6.54
N ASP A 236 7.67 -13.66 6.35
CA ASP A 236 8.54 -13.14 7.41
C ASP A 236 7.71 -12.37 8.47
N VAL A 237 6.60 -11.75 8.06
CA VAL A 237 5.62 -11.12 8.97
C VAL A 237 4.95 -12.18 9.85
N VAL A 238 4.49 -13.29 9.27
CA VAL A 238 3.95 -14.43 10.05
C VAL A 238 4.95 -14.93 11.07
N SER A 239 6.22 -15.05 10.67
CA SER A 239 7.28 -15.49 11.59
C SER A 239 7.53 -14.50 12.74
N ARG A 240 7.27 -13.21 12.53
CA ARG A 240 7.45 -12.13 13.52
C ARG A 240 6.25 -12.00 14.44
N THR A 241 5.04 -12.04 13.90
CA THR A 241 3.80 -11.74 14.60
C THR A 241 3.09 -12.97 15.14
N GLY A 242 3.30 -14.13 14.53
CA GLY A 242 2.55 -15.36 14.79
C GLY A 242 1.14 -15.36 14.18
N VAL A 243 0.74 -14.30 13.48
CA VAL A 243 -0.60 -14.19 12.87
C VAL A 243 -0.58 -14.81 11.48
N ASP A 244 -1.42 -15.81 11.25
CA ASP A 244 -1.57 -16.45 9.94
C ASP A 244 -2.55 -15.67 9.06
N PRO A 245 -2.25 -15.40 7.78
CA PRO A 245 -3.15 -14.72 6.85
C PRO A 245 -4.55 -15.35 6.72
N SER A 246 -4.69 -16.65 6.99
CA SER A 246 -5.98 -17.32 7.02
C SER A 246 -6.92 -16.75 8.11
N GLU A 247 -6.40 -16.11 9.16
CA GLU A 247 -7.22 -15.43 10.16
C GLU A 247 -7.97 -14.23 9.56
N CYS A 248 -7.35 -13.48 8.67
CA CYS A 248 -8.02 -12.40 7.94
C CYS A 248 -9.16 -12.95 7.07
N ILE A 249 -8.94 -14.08 6.40
CA ILE A 249 -9.95 -14.71 5.57
C ILE A 249 -11.14 -15.19 6.43
N ARG A 250 -10.87 -15.90 7.56
CA ARG A 250 -11.92 -16.33 8.49
C ARG A 250 -12.73 -15.17 9.06
N LEU A 251 -12.04 -14.06 9.39
CA LEU A 251 -12.73 -12.88 9.89
C LEU A 251 -13.68 -12.30 8.85
N LEU A 252 -13.27 -12.21 7.59
CA LEU A 252 -14.13 -11.75 6.49
C LEU A 252 -15.29 -12.70 6.23
N GLN A 253 -15.07 -14.02 6.28
CA GLN A 253 -16.13 -15.03 6.15
C GLN A 253 -17.15 -14.97 7.30
N SER A 254 -16.74 -14.50 8.48
CA SER A 254 -17.68 -14.31 9.62
C SER A 254 -18.67 -13.18 9.37
N ILE A 255 -18.38 -12.26 8.41
CA ILE A 255 -19.30 -11.20 8.01
C ILE A 255 -20.32 -11.74 7.00
N ARG A 256 -19.83 -12.33 5.90
CA ARG A 256 -20.62 -12.99 4.85
C ARG A 256 -19.74 -13.89 3.99
N PRO A 257 -20.32 -14.79 3.17
CA PRO A 257 -19.54 -15.60 2.23
C PRO A 257 -18.66 -14.73 1.33
N VAL A 258 -17.42 -15.16 1.11
CA VAL A 258 -16.46 -14.47 0.25
C VAL A 258 -15.86 -15.43 -0.78
N ARG A 259 -15.61 -14.89 -1.97
CA ARG A 259 -14.72 -15.49 -2.95
C ARG A 259 -13.28 -15.11 -2.57
N ILE A 260 -12.39 -16.10 -2.53
CA ILE A 260 -10.96 -15.92 -2.23
C ILE A 260 -10.17 -16.05 -3.51
N GLN A 261 -9.26 -15.11 -3.75
CA GLN A 261 -8.32 -15.14 -4.88
C GLN A 261 -6.93 -14.79 -4.37
N VAL A 262 -5.92 -15.59 -4.73
CA VAL A 262 -4.50 -15.24 -4.57
C VAL A 262 -4.05 -14.58 -5.88
N ALA A 263 -3.59 -13.34 -5.81
CA ALA A 263 -3.33 -12.53 -7.00
C ALA A 263 -2.21 -13.13 -7.88
N GLU A 264 -1.14 -13.62 -7.26
CA GLU A 264 0.03 -14.22 -7.94
C GLU A 264 -0.18 -15.70 -8.30
N ASP A 265 -1.24 -16.34 -7.77
CA ASP A 265 -1.59 -17.73 -8.06
C ASP A 265 -3.11 -17.89 -8.20
N ARG A 266 -3.61 -17.55 -9.39
CA ARG A 266 -5.06 -17.60 -9.69
C ARG A 266 -5.67 -19.01 -9.61
N GLY A 267 -4.84 -20.03 -9.62
CA GLY A 267 -5.26 -21.43 -9.48
C GLY A 267 -5.34 -21.92 -8.04
N ALA A 268 -4.75 -21.17 -7.11
CA ALA A 268 -4.74 -21.56 -5.70
C ALA A 268 -6.16 -21.62 -5.13
N ARG A 269 -6.43 -22.71 -4.41
CA ARG A 269 -7.65 -22.87 -3.61
C ARG A 269 -7.25 -22.84 -2.15
N ILE A 270 -7.68 -21.82 -1.44
CA ILE A 270 -7.34 -21.59 -0.04
C ILE A 270 -8.46 -22.13 0.85
N ASP A 271 -8.09 -23.04 1.72
CA ASP A 271 -8.90 -23.49 2.86
C ASP A 271 -8.54 -22.62 4.07
N PRO A 272 -9.43 -21.75 4.56
CA PRO A 272 -9.13 -20.86 5.67
C PRO A 272 -8.86 -21.56 7.00
N GLU A 273 -9.24 -22.84 7.13
CA GLU A 273 -8.99 -23.64 8.34
C GLU A 273 -7.55 -24.19 8.40
N ARG A 274 -6.77 -23.99 7.36
CA ARG A 274 -5.38 -24.42 7.28
C ARG A 274 -4.45 -23.22 7.22
N PRO A 275 -3.18 -23.33 7.72
CA PRO A 275 -2.22 -22.27 7.57
C PRO A 275 -2.03 -21.87 6.10
N PHE A 276 -2.03 -20.57 5.83
CA PHE A 276 -1.99 -20.02 4.47
C PHE A 276 -0.76 -20.53 3.70
N PHE A 277 0.42 -20.41 4.30
CA PHE A 277 1.68 -20.76 3.65
C PHE A 277 1.96 -22.28 3.55
N ASP A 278 1.11 -23.13 4.10
CA ASP A 278 1.12 -24.55 3.80
C ASP A 278 0.47 -24.88 2.45
N GLN A 279 -0.35 -23.97 1.95
CA GLN A 279 -1.15 -24.13 0.74
C GLN A 279 -0.53 -23.43 -0.48
N VAL A 280 0.24 -22.35 -0.26
CA VAL A 280 1.01 -21.63 -1.30
C VAL A 280 2.47 -21.50 -0.89
N ARG A 281 3.42 -21.93 -1.75
CA ARG A 281 4.82 -22.11 -1.35
C ARG A 281 5.84 -21.46 -2.27
N ALA A 282 5.44 -21.02 -3.46
CA ALA A 282 6.36 -20.54 -4.49
C ALA A 282 7.01 -19.21 -4.14
N LEU A 283 6.26 -18.32 -3.47
CA LEU A 283 6.71 -16.97 -3.13
C LEU A 283 6.77 -16.77 -1.62
N LYS A 284 7.47 -15.71 -1.21
CA LYS A 284 7.49 -15.24 0.18
C LYS A 284 6.32 -14.31 0.48
N VAL A 285 5.86 -13.60 -0.53
CA VAL A 285 4.80 -12.60 -0.45
C VAL A 285 3.72 -12.96 -1.45
N TYR A 286 2.48 -12.88 -1.01
CA TYR A 286 1.29 -13.02 -1.83
C TYR A 286 0.28 -11.93 -1.47
N ASN A 287 -0.49 -11.50 -2.45
CA ASN A 287 -1.64 -10.63 -2.22
C ASN A 287 -2.94 -11.45 -2.31
N VAL A 288 -3.75 -11.36 -1.28
CA VAL A 288 -5.02 -12.08 -1.17
C VAL A 288 -6.17 -11.11 -1.34
N VAL A 289 -7.10 -11.41 -2.23
CA VAL A 289 -8.34 -10.64 -2.43
C VAL A 289 -9.52 -11.49 -2.02
N CYS A 290 -10.30 -10.99 -1.07
CA CYS A 290 -11.57 -11.56 -0.62
C CYS A 290 -12.71 -10.63 -1.02
N SER A 291 -13.63 -11.08 -1.88
CA SER A 291 -14.79 -10.28 -2.28
C SER A 291 -16.08 -10.95 -1.84
N SER A 292 -17.00 -10.15 -1.30
CA SER A 292 -18.35 -10.62 -0.94
C SER A 292 -19.10 -11.09 -2.18
N THR A 293 -19.82 -12.20 -2.02
CA THR A 293 -20.66 -12.80 -3.07
C THR A 293 -22.11 -12.34 -2.95
#